data_f222dc983d9ff6be926558537414f655
#
_entry.id   f222dc983d9ff6be926558537414f655
#
_cell.length_a   1.000
_cell.length_b   1.000
_cell.length_c   1.000
_cell.angle_alpha   90.00
_cell.angle_beta   90.00
_cell.angle_gamma   90.00
#
_symmetry.space_group_name_H-M   'P 1'
#
loop_
_entity.id
_entity.type
_entity.pdbx_description
1 polymer ?
#
loop_
_entity_poly.entity_id
_entity_poly.type
_entity_poly.pdbx_seq_one_letter_code
_entity_poly.pdbx_strand_id
1 'polypeptide(L)'
;ADARGVLVSAVSGRWSSTDEFVAGIEELGLRAEALNNSNLADELLAVADLVDRNHELQLSLGSKLIGAEGKVSLVQQLLNGKASASAVAVISHLVAHPRGRRLDASLRRAARVVADQEGSELATVTVAAPLSQEQQDRLARLLEQTAGRPVKVTTVIDSTLIGGVRHGRTLGSPVAI
;
A
#
# COMPACT_ATOMS: atom_id res chain seq x y z
N ALA A 1 -11.45 22.26 1.58
CA ALA A 1 -11.44 22.36 0.12
C ALA A 1 -12.72 21.73 -0.41
N ASP A 2 -13.40 22.40 -1.35
CA ASP A 2 -14.62 21.89 -1.96
C ASP A 2 -14.26 20.70 -2.87
N ALA A 3 -14.76 19.51 -2.55
CA ALA A 3 -14.52 18.28 -3.32
C ALA A 3 -14.89 18.45 -4.80
N ARG A 4 -15.94 19.25 -5.09
CA ARG A 4 -16.36 19.58 -6.45
C ARG A 4 -15.28 20.39 -7.20
N GLY A 5 -14.66 21.37 -6.54
CA GLY A 5 -13.58 22.18 -7.12
C GLY A 5 -12.36 21.34 -7.47
N VAL A 6 -12.00 20.39 -6.60
CA VAL A 6 -10.89 19.44 -6.83
C VAL A 6 -11.17 18.55 -8.04
N LEU A 7 -12.38 17.99 -8.13
CA LEU A 7 -12.79 17.15 -9.27
C LEU A 7 -12.81 17.93 -10.58
N VAL A 8 -13.35 19.17 -10.57
CA VAL A 8 -13.34 20.03 -11.76
C VAL A 8 -11.91 20.34 -12.21
N SER A 9 -11.00 20.64 -11.29
CA SER A 9 -9.59 20.87 -11.60
C SER A 9 -8.91 19.62 -12.17
N ALA A 10 -9.21 18.44 -11.63
CA ALA A 10 -8.70 17.17 -12.13
C ALA A 10 -9.20 16.88 -13.55
N VAL A 11 -10.49 17.08 -13.83
CA VAL A 11 -11.07 16.89 -15.19
C VAL A 11 -10.52 17.88 -16.20
N SER A 12 -10.22 19.12 -15.77
CA SER A 12 -9.67 20.17 -16.62
C SER A 12 -8.16 20.06 -16.85
N GLY A 13 -7.48 19.13 -16.14
CA GLY A 13 -6.05 18.87 -16.27
C GLY A 13 -5.68 18.29 -17.63
N ARG A 14 -4.42 18.46 -18.02
CA ARG A 14 -3.87 17.81 -19.22
C ARG A 14 -3.40 16.41 -18.86
N TRP A 15 -4.11 15.40 -19.37
CA TRP A 15 -3.77 14.00 -19.16
C TRP A 15 -3.26 13.40 -20.47
N SER A 16 -2.20 12.61 -20.41
CA SER A 16 -1.63 11.96 -21.60
C SER A 16 -2.49 10.80 -22.09
N SER A 17 -3.29 10.20 -21.18
CA SER A 17 -4.18 9.09 -21.49
C SER A 17 -5.33 8.98 -20.49
N THR A 18 -6.37 8.21 -20.84
CA THR A 18 -7.48 7.88 -19.94
C THR A 18 -6.98 7.13 -18.70
N ASP A 19 -6.00 6.24 -18.87
CA ASP A 19 -5.44 5.46 -17.77
C ASP A 19 -4.71 6.35 -16.77
N GLU A 20 -3.99 7.36 -17.25
CA GLU A 20 -3.34 8.36 -16.39
C GLU A 20 -4.36 9.20 -15.62
N PHE A 21 -5.41 9.65 -16.30
CA PHE A 21 -6.51 10.37 -15.67
C PHE A 21 -7.14 9.55 -14.53
N VAL A 22 -7.51 8.30 -14.82
CA VAL A 22 -8.14 7.44 -13.81
C VAL A 22 -7.17 7.15 -12.65
N ALA A 23 -5.88 6.94 -12.92
CA ALA A 23 -4.86 6.76 -11.88
C ALA A 23 -4.72 8.01 -11.00
N GLY A 24 -4.81 9.21 -11.59
CA GLY A 24 -4.80 10.48 -10.85
C GLY A 24 -6.02 10.65 -9.96
N ILE A 25 -7.21 10.29 -10.41
CA ILE A 25 -8.43 10.31 -9.59
C ILE A 25 -8.33 9.30 -8.44
N GLU A 26 -7.82 8.09 -8.68
CA GLU A 26 -7.57 7.12 -7.61
C GLU A 26 -6.59 7.65 -6.56
N GLU A 27 -5.51 8.28 -7.00
CA GLU A 27 -4.53 8.88 -6.09
C GLU A 27 -5.15 10.00 -5.25
N LEU A 28 -5.99 10.87 -5.83
CA LEU A 28 -6.72 11.88 -5.09
C LEU A 28 -7.65 11.26 -4.03
N GLY A 29 -8.33 10.17 -4.37
CA GLY A 29 -9.15 9.42 -3.41
C GLY A 29 -8.33 8.87 -2.24
N LEU A 30 -7.17 8.26 -2.52
CA LEU A 30 -6.26 7.77 -1.49
C LEU A 30 -5.74 8.88 -0.57
N ARG A 31 -5.36 10.04 -1.13
CA ARG A 31 -4.91 11.20 -0.36
C ARG A 31 -6.04 11.78 0.50
N ALA A 32 -7.28 11.77 0.02
CA ALA A 32 -8.45 12.22 0.79
C ALA A 32 -8.74 11.26 1.97
N GLU A 33 -8.66 9.95 1.75
CA GLU A 33 -8.82 8.95 2.82
C GLU A 33 -7.70 9.04 3.86
N ALA A 34 -6.46 9.34 3.45
CA ALA A 34 -5.34 9.55 4.36
C ALA A 34 -5.58 10.70 5.36
N LEU A 35 -6.29 11.76 4.94
CA LEU A 35 -6.63 12.87 5.83
C LEU A 35 -7.63 12.48 6.94
N ASN A 36 -8.39 11.41 6.73
CA ASN A 36 -9.39 10.93 7.67
C ASN A 36 -8.88 9.80 8.59
N ASN A 37 -7.75 9.18 8.25
CA ASN A 37 -7.21 8.05 9.00
C ASN A 37 -5.68 8.01 8.93
N SER A 38 -5.03 8.41 10.02
CA SER A 38 -3.56 8.42 10.15
C SER A 38 -2.92 7.01 10.19
N ASN A 39 -3.71 5.96 10.40
CA ASN A 39 -3.23 4.58 10.42
C ASN A 39 -3.47 3.85 9.09
N LEU A 40 -4.02 4.52 8.08
CA LEU A 40 -4.43 3.89 6.83
C LEU A 40 -3.26 3.19 6.13
N ALA A 41 -2.08 3.81 6.10
CA ALA A 41 -0.91 3.19 5.49
C ALA A 41 -0.54 1.86 6.16
N ASP A 42 -0.55 1.81 7.49
CA ASP A 42 -0.21 0.61 8.27
C ASP A 42 -1.25 -0.49 8.08
N GLU A 43 -2.54 -0.14 8.05
CA GLU A 43 -3.62 -1.08 7.76
C GLU A 43 -3.49 -1.69 6.35
N LEU A 44 -3.19 -0.88 5.35
CA LEU A 44 -2.98 -1.35 3.97
C LEU A 44 -1.76 -2.28 3.87
N LEU A 45 -0.67 -1.97 4.57
CA LEU A 45 0.51 -2.81 4.63
C LEU A 45 0.24 -4.14 5.33
N ALA A 46 -0.47 -4.12 6.46
CA ALA A 46 -0.85 -5.34 7.19
C ALA A 46 -1.67 -6.28 6.30
N VAL A 47 -2.62 -5.75 5.52
CA VAL A 47 -3.41 -6.55 4.58
C VAL A 47 -2.56 -7.02 3.39
N ALA A 48 -1.62 -6.21 2.90
CA ALA A 48 -0.69 -6.63 1.84
C ALA A 48 0.15 -7.83 2.29
N ASP A 49 0.68 -7.79 3.52
CA ASP A 49 1.46 -8.88 4.10
C ASP A 49 0.60 -10.13 4.36
N LEU A 50 -0.65 -9.96 4.80
CA LEU A 50 -1.59 -11.07 4.96
C LEU A 50 -1.86 -11.78 3.64
N VAL A 51 -2.11 -11.02 2.57
CA VAL A 51 -2.33 -11.54 1.22
C VAL A 51 -1.07 -12.24 0.71
N ASP A 52 0.11 -11.66 0.92
CA ASP A 52 1.38 -12.22 0.46
C ASP A 52 1.71 -13.57 1.14
N ARG A 53 1.38 -13.71 2.42
CA ARG A 53 1.60 -14.94 3.19
C ARG A 53 0.52 -16.02 3.00
N ASN A 54 -0.61 -15.68 2.41
CA ASN A 54 -1.75 -16.59 2.26
C ASN A 54 -2.05 -16.87 0.79
N HIS A 55 -1.52 -17.99 0.29
CA HIS A 55 -1.67 -18.39 -1.10
C HIS A 55 -3.13 -18.62 -1.52
N GLU A 56 -3.97 -19.16 -0.63
CA GLU A 56 -5.40 -19.37 -0.92
C GLU A 56 -6.12 -18.03 -1.08
N LEU A 57 -5.78 -17.04 -0.24
CA LEU A 57 -6.34 -15.69 -0.34
C LEU A 57 -5.88 -15.01 -1.63
N GLN A 58 -4.62 -15.15 -2.01
CA GLN A 58 -4.11 -14.67 -3.31
C GLN A 58 -4.89 -15.26 -4.48
N LEU A 59 -5.08 -16.57 -4.48
CA LEU A 59 -5.81 -17.26 -5.54
C LEU A 59 -7.27 -16.81 -5.60
N SER A 60 -7.94 -16.71 -4.46
CA SER A 60 -9.35 -16.30 -4.37
C SER A 60 -9.54 -14.87 -4.86
N LEU A 61 -8.75 -13.92 -4.37
CA LEU A 61 -8.85 -12.50 -4.76
C LEU A 61 -8.30 -12.24 -6.17
N GLY A 62 -7.34 -13.03 -6.65
CA GLY A 62 -6.79 -12.99 -8.02
C GLY A 62 -7.65 -13.71 -9.05
N SER A 63 -8.57 -14.57 -8.64
CA SER A 63 -9.39 -15.39 -9.55
C SER A 63 -10.24 -14.53 -10.48
N LYS A 64 -10.25 -14.88 -11.77
CA LYS A 64 -11.16 -14.29 -12.76
C LYS A 64 -12.58 -14.90 -12.69
N LEU A 65 -12.74 -16.02 -11.99
CA LEU A 65 -14.02 -16.70 -11.83
C LEU A 65 -14.91 -16.03 -10.78
N ILE A 66 -14.30 -15.31 -9.83
CA ILE A 66 -15.02 -14.56 -8.81
C ILE A 66 -15.20 -13.12 -9.34
N GLY A 67 -16.44 -12.69 -9.50
CA GLY A 67 -16.77 -11.33 -9.91
C GLY A 67 -16.35 -10.28 -8.88
N ALA A 68 -16.30 -9.01 -9.30
CA ALA A 68 -15.88 -7.90 -8.43
C ALA A 68 -16.71 -7.84 -7.13
N GLU A 69 -18.02 -8.01 -7.20
CA GLU A 69 -18.91 -7.99 -6.03
C GLU A 69 -18.59 -9.11 -5.04
N GLY A 70 -18.32 -10.33 -5.52
CA GLY A 70 -17.95 -11.45 -4.67
C GLY A 70 -16.62 -11.22 -3.94
N LYS A 71 -15.65 -10.61 -4.62
CA LYS A 71 -14.36 -10.23 -4.01
C LYS A 71 -14.54 -9.15 -2.96
N VAL A 72 -15.34 -8.13 -3.26
CA VAL A 72 -15.64 -7.05 -2.30
C VAL A 72 -16.33 -7.60 -1.06
N SER A 73 -17.33 -8.49 -1.24
CA SER A 73 -18.02 -9.15 -0.12
C SER A 73 -17.05 -9.97 0.74
N LEU A 74 -16.12 -10.70 0.12
CA LEU A 74 -15.09 -11.46 0.84
C LEU A 74 -14.19 -10.54 1.67
N VAL A 75 -13.72 -9.43 1.08
CA VAL A 75 -12.91 -8.42 1.78
C VAL A 75 -13.65 -7.83 2.96
N GLN A 76 -14.92 -7.44 2.77
CA GLN A 76 -15.76 -6.88 3.84
C GLN A 76 -15.95 -7.86 4.99
N GLN A 77 -16.19 -9.13 4.70
CA GLN A 77 -16.33 -10.17 5.73
C GLN A 77 -15.02 -10.40 6.50
N LEU A 78 -13.88 -10.46 5.80
CA LEU A 78 -12.58 -10.70 6.41
C LEU A 78 -12.11 -9.54 7.30
N LEU A 79 -12.41 -8.30 6.91
CA LEU A 79 -11.95 -7.09 7.57
C LEU A 79 -12.98 -6.47 8.52
N ASN A 80 -14.19 -7.04 8.61
CA ASN A 80 -15.22 -6.52 9.49
C ASN A 80 -14.76 -6.48 10.95
N GLY A 81 -14.80 -5.31 11.55
CA GLY A 81 -14.34 -5.06 12.92
C GLY A 81 -12.82 -5.17 13.15
N LYS A 82 -12.01 -5.38 12.09
CA LYS A 82 -10.54 -5.52 12.17
C LYS A 82 -9.79 -4.41 11.48
N ALA A 83 -10.45 -3.66 10.61
CA ALA A 83 -9.87 -2.53 9.88
C ALA A 83 -10.83 -1.35 9.88
N SER A 84 -10.31 -0.15 9.65
CA SER A 84 -11.10 1.07 9.55
C SER A 84 -12.01 1.06 8.30
N ALA A 85 -13.06 1.88 8.33
CA ALA A 85 -13.95 2.04 7.18
C ALA A 85 -13.18 2.52 5.92
N SER A 86 -12.22 3.44 6.10
CA SER A 86 -11.34 3.92 5.03
C SER A 86 -10.50 2.78 4.42
N ALA A 87 -9.89 1.93 5.26
CA ALA A 87 -9.13 0.78 4.78
C ALA A 87 -10.01 -0.21 4.01
N VAL A 88 -11.18 -0.54 4.55
CA VAL A 88 -12.14 -1.42 3.87
C VAL A 88 -12.57 -0.84 2.52
N ALA A 89 -12.85 0.46 2.44
CA ALA A 89 -13.24 1.13 1.20
C ALA A 89 -12.12 1.06 0.14
N VAL A 90 -10.89 1.42 0.53
CA VAL A 90 -9.72 1.39 -0.37
C VAL A 90 -9.44 -0.02 -0.86
N ILE A 91 -9.41 -1.02 0.05
CA ILE A 91 -9.12 -2.40 -0.31
C ILE A 91 -10.22 -2.96 -1.22
N SER A 92 -11.49 -2.68 -0.93
CA SER A 92 -12.62 -3.08 -1.77
C SER A 92 -12.51 -2.50 -3.19
N HIS A 93 -12.12 -1.24 -3.32
CA HIS A 93 -11.87 -0.60 -4.61
C HIS A 93 -10.73 -1.29 -5.39
N LEU A 94 -9.60 -1.54 -4.75
CA LEU A 94 -8.45 -2.18 -5.39
C LEU A 94 -8.74 -3.61 -5.83
N VAL A 95 -9.54 -4.35 -5.08
CA VAL A 95 -9.95 -5.71 -5.40
C VAL A 95 -10.95 -5.75 -6.56
N ALA A 96 -11.85 -4.76 -6.62
CA ALA A 96 -12.81 -4.62 -7.71
C ALA A 96 -12.14 -4.20 -9.04
N HIS A 97 -11.05 -3.42 -8.97
CA HIS A 97 -10.37 -2.83 -10.12
C HIS A 97 -8.87 -3.17 -10.16
N PRO A 98 -8.47 -4.43 -10.36
CA PRO A 98 -7.08 -4.89 -10.23
C PRO A 98 -6.14 -4.34 -11.32
N ARG A 99 -6.67 -3.94 -12.49
CA ARG A 99 -5.92 -3.36 -13.62
C ARG A 99 -4.65 -4.13 -13.99
N GLY A 100 -4.72 -5.44 -13.98
CA GLY A 100 -3.59 -6.31 -14.32
C GLY A 100 -2.48 -6.36 -13.27
N ARG A 101 -2.67 -5.76 -12.07
CA ARG A 101 -1.71 -5.80 -10.98
C ARG A 101 -2.11 -6.83 -9.93
N ARG A 102 -1.12 -7.36 -9.24
CA ARG A 102 -1.33 -8.18 -8.05
C ARG A 102 -1.86 -7.29 -6.93
N LEU A 103 -2.74 -7.83 -6.09
CA LEU A 103 -3.36 -7.06 -5.01
C LEU A 103 -2.35 -6.57 -3.97
N ASP A 104 -1.40 -7.41 -3.57
CA ASP A 104 -0.32 -7.03 -2.64
C ASP A 104 0.48 -5.83 -3.15
N ALA A 105 0.84 -5.82 -4.43
CA ALA A 105 1.54 -4.70 -5.05
C ALA A 105 0.69 -3.42 -5.11
N SER A 106 -0.62 -3.55 -5.37
CA SER A 106 -1.56 -2.42 -5.38
C SER A 106 -1.74 -1.83 -3.99
N LEU A 107 -1.85 -2.67 -2.96
CA LEU A 107 -1.94 -2.25 -1.55
C LEU A 107 -0.68 -1.53 -1.08
N ARG A 108 0.52 -2.06 -1.40
CA ARG A 108 1.79 -1.39 -1.06
C ARG A 108 1.95 -0.06 -1.78
N ARG A 109 1.47 0.06 -3.03
CA ARG A 109 1.45 1.33 -3.75
C ARG A 109 0.50 2.33 -3.08
N ALA A 110 -0.71 1.90 -2.73
CA ALA A 110 -1.68 2.74 -2.03
C ALA A 110 -1.14 3.22 -0.68
N ALA A 111 -0.55 2.32 0.12
CA ALA A 111 0.11 2.66 1.38
C ALA A 111 1.22 3.71 1.22
N ARG A 112 1.97 3.66 0.12
CA ARG A 112 3.01 4.66 -0.18
C ARG A 112 2.42 6.05 -0.42
N VAL A 113 1.34 6.14 -1.22
CA VAL A 113 0.64 7.40 -1.49
C VAL A 113 0.08 8.00 -0.21
N VAL A 114 -0.50 7.16 0.66
CA VAL A 114 -1.04 7.56 1.96
C VAL A 114 0.07 8.05 2.88
N ALA A 115 1.17 7.31 3.02
CA ALA A 115 2.31 7.69 3.84
C ALA A 115 2.95 9.02 3.37
N ASP A 116 3.08 9.20 2.06
CA ASP A 116 3.59 10.45 1.48
C ASP A 116 2.67 11.64 1.82
N GLN A 117 1.36 11.45 1.80
CA GLN A 117 0.39 12.46 2.21
C GLN A 117 0.52 12.82 3.71
N GLU A 118 0.88 11.87 4.56
CA GLU A 118 1.15 12.06 6.00
C GLU A 118 2.54 12.67 6.28
N GLY A 119 3.34 12.92 5.26
CA GLY A 119 4.72 13.40 5.40
C GLY A 119 5.70 12.32 5.86
N SER A 120 5.30 11.07 5.84
CA SER A 120 6.13 9.90 6.17
C SER A 120 6.73 9.27 4.91
N GLU A 121 7.90 8.64 5.03
CA GLU A 121 8.47 7.82 3.97
C GLU A 121 8.15 6.35 4.19
N LEU A 122 7.78 5.62 3.13
CA LEU A 122 7.61 4.18 3.19
C LEU A 122 8.87 3.48 2.71
N ALA A 123 9.57 2.83 3.63
CA ALA A 123 10.74 2.01 3.34
C ALA A 123 10.35 0.52 3.25
N THR A 124 10.63 -0.09 2.10
CA THR A 124 10.51 -1.55 1.96
C THR A 124 11.86 -2.18 2.19
N VAL A 125 11.94 -3.07 3.19
CA VAL A 125 13.17 -3.75 3.56
C VAL A 125 13.02 -5.24 3.27
N THR A 126 13.92 -5.79 2.44
CA THR A 126 13.94 -7.23 2.16
C THR A 126 14.84 -7.92 3.15
N VAL A 127 14.33 -8.95 3.81
CA VAL A 127 15.01 -9.69 4.88
C VAL A 127 14.96 -11.20 4.60
N ALA A 128 16.00 -11.93 5.03
CA ALA A 128 16.06 -13.37 4.85
C ALA A 128 15.08 -14.13 5.76
N ALA A 129 14.74 -13.56 6.92
CA ALA A 129 13.82 -14.12 7.90
C ALA A 129 13.00 -13.00 8.57
N PRO A 130 11.85 -13.33 9.18
CA PRO A 130 11.06 -12.36 9.92
C PRO A 130 11.87 -11.66 11.00
N LEU A 131 11.77 -10.33 11.07
CA LEU A 131 12.37 -9.52 12.12
C LEU A 131 11.52 -9.55 13.39
N SER A 132 12.17 -9.56 14.57
CA SER A 132 11.48 -9.28 15.83
C SER A 132 11.01 -7.82 15.90
N GLN A 133 10.06 -7.52 16.79
CA GLN A 133 9.58 -6.14 16.97
C GLN A 133 10.73 -5.18 17.31
N GLU A 134 11.64 -5.59 18.20
CA GLU A 134 12.80 -4.77 18.58
C GLU A 134 13.72 -4.48 17.38
N GLN A 135 13.94 -5.47 16.51
CA GLN A 135 14.70 -5.28 15.28
C GLN A 135 14.01 -4.33 14.30
N GLN A 136 12.70 -4.43 14.17
CA GLN A 136 11.90 -3.51 13.33
C GLN A 136 11.99 -2.08 13.85
N ASP A 137 11.82 -1.88 15.15
CA ASP A 137 11.88 -0.56 15.79
C ASP A 137 13.27 0.07 15.67
N ARG A 138 14.33 -0.74 15.82
CA ARG A 138 15.71 -0.28 15.63
C ARG A 138 15.97 0.13 14.19
N LEU A 139 15.48 -0.66 13.24
CA LEU A 139 15.60 -0.39 11.82
C LEU A 139 14.85 0.90 11.43
N ALA A 140 13.62 1.08 11.92
CA ALA A 140 12.83 2.29 11.70
C ALA A 140 13.61 3.55 12.18
N ARG A 141 14.13 3.53 13.39
CA ARG A 141 14.92 4.64 13.94
C ARG A 141 16.16 4.97 13.11
N LEU A 142 16.87 3.97 12.62
CA LEU A 142 18.05 4.19 11.76
C LEU A 142 17.66 4.81 10.42
N LEU A 143 16.55 4.36 9.84
CA LEU A 143 16.05 4.90 8.58
C LEU A 143 15.53 6.33 8.75
N GLU A 144 14.83 6.64 9.84
CA GLU A 144 14.38 8.00 10.18
C GLU A 144 15.55 8.98 10.32
N GLN A 145 16.64 8.56 11.00
CA GLN A 145 17.85 9.39 11.13
C GLN A 145 18.48 9.70 9.77
N THR A 146 18.43 8.74 8.85
CA THR A 146 18.99 8.91 7.50
C THR A 146 18.07 9.73 6.59
N ALA A 147 16.76 9.54 6.71
CA ALA A 147 15.75 10.20 5.89
C ALA A 147 15.43 11.64 6.35
N GLY A 148 15.67 11.95 7.64
CA GLY A 148 15.33 13.25 8.25
C GLY A 148 13.81 13.47 8.42
N ARG A 149 13.01 12.41 8.28
CA ARG A 149 11.55 12.43 8.43
C ARG A 149 11.05 11.07 8.93
N PRO A 150 9.81 10.97 9.46
CA PRO A 150 9.25 9.69 9.89
C PRO A 150 9.27 8.65 8.77
N VAL A 151 9.64 7.41 9.11
CA VAL A 151 9.73 6.30 8.15
C VAL A 151 8.84 5.15 8.62
N LYS A 152 7.87 4.76 7.79
CA LYS A 152 7.10 3.53 7.97
C LYS A 152 7.84 2.39 7.29
N VAL A 153 8.17 1.34 8.05
CA VAL A 153 8.95 0.19 7.56
C VAL A 153 8.02 -0.96 7.23
N THR A 154 8.10 -1.47 6.01
CA THR A 154 7.51 -2.76 5.64
C THR A 154 8.61 -3.75 5.32
N THR A 155 8.42 -5.02 5.71
CA THR A 155 9.40 -6.09 5.46
C THR A 155 8.89 -7.05 4.40
N VAL A 156 9.75 -7.42 3.47
CA VAL A 156 9.52 -8.49 2.49
C VAL A 156 10.51 -9.61 2.78
N ILE A 157 10.00 -10.83 2.93
CA ILE A 157 10.86 -12.00 3.20
C ILE A 157 11.34 -12.58 1.86
N ASP A 158 12.65 -12.66 1.71
CA ASP A 158 13.30 -13.34 0.58
C ASP A 158 14.34 -14.32 1.14
N SER A 159 13.97 -15.59 1.19
CA SER A 159 14.82 -16.67 1.70
C SER A 159 16.07 -16.95 0.85
N THR A 160 16.17 -16.35 -0.34
CA THR A 160 17.36 -16.47 -1.20
C THR A 160 18.48 -15.52 -0.78
N LEU A 161 18.20 -14.57 0.11
CA LEU A 161 19.23 -13.69 0.68
C LEU A 161 20.12 -14.48 1.65
N ILE A 162 21.37 -14.67 1.28
CA ILE A 162 22.39 -15.28 2.12
C ILE A 162 22.96 -14.20 3.05
N GLY A 163 22.28 -13.95 4.17
CA GLY A 163 22.72 -13.04 5.22
C GLY A 163 22.78 -11.57 4.78
N GLY A 164 21.95 -10.73 5.36
CA GLY A 164 21.96 -9.31 5.12
C GLY A 164 20.57 -8.71 5.02
N VAL A 165 20.51 -7.38 5.08
CA VAL A 165 19.31 -6.57 4.88
C VAL A 165 19.53 -5.80 3.59
N ARG A 166 18.62 -5.94 2.63
CA ARG A 166 18.63 -5.10 1.43
C ARG A 166 17.56 -4.02 1.60
N HIS A 167 17.98 -2.77 1.63
CA HIS A 167 17.10 -1.62 1.66
C HIS A 167 16.86 -1.12 0.23
N GLY A 168 15.61 -1.08 -0.20
CA GLY A 168 15.20 -0.46 -1.46
C GLY A 168 14.53 0.89 -1.18
N ARG A 169 15.23 1.98 -1.45
CA ARG A 169 14.61 3.30 -1.59
C ARG A 169 13.96 3.36 -2.96
N THR A 170 12.69 3.75 -3.04
CA THR A 170 11.99 3.90 -4.33
C THR A 170 12.30 5.26 -5.00
N LEU A 171 13.57 5.62 -5.05
CA LEU A 171 14.14 6.59 -5.97
C LEU A 171 15.46 5.97 -6.45
N GLY A 172 15.35 5.14 -7.50
CA GLY A 172 16.41 4.71 -8.41
C GLY A 172 17.79 4.47 -7.80
N SER A 173 17.98 3.43 -7.00
CA SER A 173 19.18 2.58 -6.92
C SER A 173 19.17 1.76 -5.63
N PRO A 174 19.47 0.46 -5.67
CA PRO A 174 19.67 -0.33 -4.46
C PRO A 174 20.99 0.08 -3.83
N VAL A 175 20.96 0.50 -2.58
CA VAL A 175 22.16 0.62 -1.74
C VAL A 175 22.27 -0.64 -0.91
N ALA A 176 23.32 -1.44 -1.16
CA ALA A 176 23.71 -2.55 -0.31
C ALA A 176 24.49 -1.98 0.89
N ILE A 177 24.09 -2.38 2.10
CA ILE A 177 24.86 -2.18 3.33
C ILE A 177 25.29 -3.54 3.82
#